data_d6acc2174b74ff424d923fae301fee84
#
_entry.id   d6acc2174b74ff424d923fae301fee84
#
_cell.length_a   1.000
_cell.length_b   1.000
_cell.length_c   1.000
_cell.angle_alpha   90.00
_cell.angle_beta   90.00
_cell.angle_gamma   90.00
#
_symmetry.space_group_name_H-M   'P 1'
#
loop_
_entity.id
_entity.type
_entity.pdbx_description
1 polymer ?
#
loop_
_entity_poly.entity_id
_entity_poly.type
_entity_poly.pdbx_seq_one_letter_code
_entity_poly.pdbx_strand_id
1 'polypeptide(L)'
;MKRTFNEIHIRMVTHEEYEKLMRLCHNLTYEARKRDDVKYLNKMLEEYYAIRDYFYSLHSDEYWYKRLDGMSDDEFLKEGIKIVHFPNYQNIPSKMVLGRVVRNIKLIDYTVYAGYNLAFKNSCVLRANDLNIKKKKIADKMSWIGEVEEKEGKPLSKIPVEDFCKYFYSEKIATAGFQRSEFLWCVKGLLKHDGMTETEIEEYTDTYIKHVVKEVAERSNAELESSQTLYGEINKVLGTVYSRGKSFKYRFTNARDQVIICLVLLGVTIDEFQYLNEKDFNSKDFKDNGVLTIRNPKMGTRTIEIPLSLKLKMNEYLGMVHTKSSDGSLIVGVRAVNDEYVRITERQVRVAVMKYDDKMKKATDLTQIGRMLNFMDVVREYEEEHGEKPKGDYFEDKENLDLITNNMRRYGMLHADGFITVDDMKFIQLQYHKFYANYLGTRVH
;
A
#
# COMPACT_ATOMS: atom_id res chain seq x y z
N MET A 1 3.85 7.83 -34.09
CA MET A 1 2.88 7.87 -32.98
C MET A 1 3.61 7.55 -31.69
N LYS A 2 3.81 8.52 -30.78
CA LYS A 2 4.41 8.25 -29.46
C LYS A 2 3.39 7.44 -28.64
N ARG A 3 3.62 6.15 -28.44
CA ARG A 3 2.79 5.32 -27.57
C ARG A 3 3.07 5.73 -26.12
N THR A 4 2.04 6.13 -25.40
CA THR A 4 2.14 6.49 -23.99
C THR A 4 2.42 5.23 -23.15
N PHE A 5 3.36 5.33 -22.23
CA PHE A 5 4.01 4.25 -21.47
C PHE A 5 3.13 3.45 -20.51
N ASN A 6 1.85 3.77 -20.33
CA ASN A 6 1.00 3.27 -19.26
C ASN A 6 -0.23 2.46 -19.71
N GLU A 7 -0.34 2.12 -20.98
CA GLU A 7 -1.47 1.30 -21.42
C GLU A 7 -1.24 -0.17 -21.05
N ILE A 8 -1.95 -0.62 -20.03
CA ILE A 8 -2.08 -2.05 -19.73
C ILE A 8 -3.02 -2.63 -20.78
N HIS A 9 -2.43 -3.36 -21.72
CA HIS A 9 -3.20 -4.00 -22.78
C HIS A 9 -3.76 -5.33 -22.28
N ILE A 10 -5.00 -5.31 -21.81
CA ILE A 10 -5.77 -6.50 -21.46
C ILE A 10 -6.83 -6.71 -22.53
N ARG A 11 -6.93 -7.95 -23.04
CA ARG A 11 -7.91 -8.35 -24.05
C ARG A 11 -8.55 -9.67 -23.67
N MET A 12 -9.79 -9.85 -24.10
CA MET A 12 -10.42 -11.16 -24.08
C MET A 12 -10.08 -11.92 -25.38
N VAL A 13 -9.87 -13.22 -25.19
CA VAL A 13 -9.60 -14.18 -26.27
C VAL A 13 -10.37 -15.47 -25.99
N THR A 14 -10.67 -16.25 -27.01
CA THR A 14 -11.20 -17.59 -26.86
C THR A 14 -10.14 -18.54 -26.31
N HIS A 15 -10.56 -19.71 -25.85
CA HIS A 15 -9.64 -20.75 -25.38
C HIS A 15 -8.64 -21.15 -26.46
N GLU A 16 -9.08 -21.34 -27.70
CA GLU A 16 -8.23 -21.71 -28.82
C GLU A 16 -7.18 -20.63 -29.11
N GLU A 17 -7.59 -19.37 -29.14
CA GLU A 17 -6.70 -18.23 -29.31
C GLU A 17 -5.67 -18.14 -28.18
N TYR A 18 -6.08 -18.36 -26.93
CA TYR A 18 -5.20 -18.40 -25.77
C TYR A 18 -4.14 -19.49 -25.88
N GLU A 19 -4.52 -20.72 -26.24
CA GLU A 19 -3.60 -21.83 -26.44
C GLU A 19 -2.59 -21.53 -27.57
N LYS A 20 -3.04 -20.91 -28.65
CA LYS A 20 -2.17 -20.46 -29.74
C LYS A 20 -1.15 -19.42 -29.27
N LEU A 21 -1.60 -18.44 -28.50
CA LEU A 21 -0.74 -17.42 -27.91
C LEU A 21 0.31 -18.00 -26.97
N MET A 22 -0.09 -18.90 -26.09
CA MET A 22 0.80 -19.56 -25.14
C MET A 22 1.90 -20.33 -25.86
N ARG A 23 1.56 -21.08 -26.92
CA ARG A 23 2.54 -21.80 -27.76
C ARG A 23 3.52 -20.85 -28.42
N LEU A 24 3.03 -19.73 -28.98
CA LEU A 24 3.88 -18.73 -29.63
C LEU A 24 4.83 -18.06 -28.61
N CYS A 25 4.35 -17.65 -27.47
CA CYS A 25 5.18 -17.06 -26.41
C CYS A 25 6.22 -18.07 -25.87
N HIS A 26 5.84 -19.36 -25.74
CA HIS A 26 6.76 -20.42 -25.35
C HIS A 26 7.89 -20.60 -26.37
N ASN A 27 7.56 -20.65 -27.66
CA ASN A 27 8.54 -20.80 -28.72
C ASN A 27 9.49 -19.59 -28.79
N LEU A 28 8.98 -18.35 -28.68
CA LEU A 28 9.82 -17.16 -28.61
C LEU A 28 10.79 -17.19 -27.43
N THR A 29 10.30 -17.57 -26.25
CA THR A 29 11.12 -17.71 -25.05
C THR A 29 12.18 -18.79 -25.20
N TYR A 30 11.85 -19.93 -25.79
CA TYR A 30 12.76 -21.04 -26.03
C TYR A 30 13.88 -20.65 -27.00
N GLU A 31 13.54 -20.03 -28.13
CA GLU A 31 14.53 -19.55 -29.12
C GLU A 31 15.42 -18.45 -28.54
N ALA A 32 14.85 -17.51 -27.77
CA ALA A 32 15.62 -16.46 -27.10
C ALA A 32 16.63 -16.98 -26.07
N ARG A 33 16.38 -18.13 -25.45
CA ARG A 33 17.33 -18.78 -24.51
C ARG A 33 18.55 -19.38 -25.20
N LYS A 34 18.46 -19.72 -26.48
CA LYS A 34 19.56 -20.33 -27.25
C LYS A 34 20.59 -19.31 -27.71
N ARG A 35 20.25 -18.03 -27.78
CA ARG A 35 21.11 -16.98 -28.32
C ARG A 35 21.24 -15.81 -27.37
N ASP A 36 22.44 -15.27 -27.25
CA ASP A 36 22.75 -14.07 -26.43
C ASP A 36 23.20 -12.89 -27.30
N ASP A 37 22.45 -12.64 -28.37
CA ASP A 37 22.68 -11.54 -29.27
C ASP A 37 21.56 -10.49 -29.14
N VAL A 38 21.92 -9.23 -28.88
CA VAL A 38 20.97 -8.11 -28.69
C VAL A 38 20.07 -7.90 -29.90
N LYS A 39 20.63 -8.03 -31.11
CA LYS A 39 19.85 -7.86 -32.36
C LYS A 39 18.78 -8.95 -32.48
N TYR A 40 19.15 -10.18 -32.14
CA TYR A 40 18.22 -11.30 -32.14
C TYR A 40 17.16 -11.16 -31.04
N LEU A 41 17.54 -10.75 -29.83
CA LEU A 41 16.60 -10.53 -28.72
C LEU A 41 15.61 -9.40 -29.04
N ASN A 42 16.03 -8.31 -29.68
CA ASN A 42 15.13 -7.25 -30.15
C ASN A 42 14.15 -7.78 -31.19
N LYS A 43 14.60 -8.59 -32.15
CA LYS A 43 13.70 -9.22 -33.12
C LYS A 43 12.62 -10.08 -32.43
N MET A 44 12.99 -10.87 -31.43
CA MET A 44 12.03 -11.67 -30.66
C MET A 44 10.99 -10.78 -29.94
N LEU A 45 11.41 -9.63 -29.43
CA LEU A 45 10.52 -8.68 -28.82
C LEU A 45 9.56 -8.02 -29.84
N GLU A 46 10.06 -7.70 -31.03
CA GLU A 46 9.23 -7.21 -32.14
C GLU A 46 8.17 -8.24 -32.56
N GLU A 47 8.54 -9.51 -32.67
CA GLU A 47 7.62 -10.62 -32.96
C GLU A 47 6.55 -10.76 -31.84
N TYR A 48 6.94 -10.63 -30.57
CA TYR A 48 5.99 -10.61 -29.47
C TYR A 48 4.95 -9.49 -29.61
N TYR A 49 5.40 -8.28 -29.96
CA TYR A 49 4.47 -7.16 -30.16
C TYR A 49 3.59 -7.33 -31.42
N ALA A 50 4.10 -7.92 -32.48
CA ALA A 50 3.30 -8.23 -33.65
C ALA A 50 2.19 -9.25 -33.33
N ILE A 51 2.49 -10.28 -32.56
CA ILE A 51 1.51 -11.26 -32.05
C ILE A 51 0.46 -10.56 -31.20
N ARG A 52 0.89 -9.73 -30.26
CA ARG A 52 0.01 -8.95 -29.40
C ARG A 52 -0.94 -8.08 -30.24
N ASP A 53 -0.41 -7.31 -31.19
CA ASP A 53 -1.18 -6.38 -32.00
C ASP A 53 -2.17 -7.13 -32.92
N TYR A 54 -1.81 -8.31 -33.40
CA TYR A 54 -2.73 -9.19 -34.14
C TYR A 54 -3.92 -9.59 -33.28
N PHE A 55 -3.70 -10.09 -32.05
CA PHE A 55 -4.79 -10.50 -31.17
C PHE A 55 -5.64 -9.31 -30.69
N TYR A 56 -5.06 -8.11 -30.57
CA TYR A 56 -5.84 -6.90 -30.29
C TYR A 56 -6.76 -6.49 -31.44
N SER A 57 -6.45 -6.89 -32.68
CA SER A 57 -7.28 -6.58 -33.85
C SER A 57 -8.44 -7.56 -34.06
N LEU A 58 -8.44 -8.71 -33.38
CA LEU A 58 -9.46 -9.75 -33.63
C LEU A 58 -10.86 -9.35 -33.18
N HIS A 59 -10.97 -8.77 -31.97
CA HIS A 59 -12.26 -8.39 -31.41
C HIS A 59 -12.14 -7.11 -30.57
N SER A 60 -13.10 -6.20 -30.73
CA SER A 60 -13.20 -4.99 -29.89
C SER A 60 -13.76 -5.31 -28.50
N ASP A 61 -13.53 -4.41 -27.52
CA ASP A 61 -14.16 -4.51 -26.20
C ASP A 61 -15.68 -4.51 -26.30
N GLU A 62 -16.26 -3.72 -27.25
CA GLU A 62 -17.71 -3.69 -27.51
C GLU A 62 -18.26 -5.04 -27.98
N TYR A 63 -17.53 -5.75 -28.83
CA TYR A 63 -17.89 -7.12 -29.22
C TYR A 63 -18.00 -8.03 -28.01
N TRP A 64 -17.02 -7.99 -27.12
CA TRP A 64 -17.02 -8.81 -25.93
C TRP A 64 -18.10 -8.41 -24.93
N TYR A 65 -18.39 -7.11 -24.75
CA TYR A 65 -19.49 -6.67 -23.88
C TYR A 65 -20.84 -7.25 -24.36
N LYS A 66 -21.11 -7.19 -25.66
CA LYS A 66 -22.32 -7.76 -26.23
C LYS A 66 -22.39 -9.28 -26.10
N ARG A 67 -21.24 -9.96 -26.21
CA ARG A 67 -21.18 -11.42 -26.11
C ARG A 67 -21.36 -11.90 -24.68
N LEU A 68 -20.85 -11.19 -23.69
CA LEU A 68 -20.98 -11.54 -22.28
C LEU A 68 -22.34 -11.18 -21.70
N ASP A 69 -23.06 -10.27 -22.35
CA ASP A 69 -24.37 -9.84 -21.88
C ASP A 69 -25.39 -10.98 -22.00
N GLY A 70 -25.96 -11.39 -20.85
CA GLY A 70 -26.89 -12.51 -20.75
C GLY A 70 -26.28 -13.91 -20.90
N MET A 71 -24.94 -14.05 -20.98
CA MET A 71 -24.27 -15.35 -21.00
C MET A 71 -24.33 -16.01 -19.63
N SER A 72 -24.72 -17.27 -19.60
CA SER A 72 -24.71 -18.09 -18.36
C SER A 72 -23.31 -18.51 -17.96
N ASP A 73 -23.11 -18.88 -16.69
CA ASP A 73 -21.81 -19.36 -16.19
C ASP A 73 -21.36 -20.64 -16.89
N ASP A 74 -22.29 -21.55 -17.21
CA ASP A 74 -22.00 -22.80 -17.96
C ASP A 74 -21.51 -22.50 -19.38
N GLU A 75 -22.14 -21.55 -20.06
CA GLU A 75 -21.70 -21.11 -21.40
C GLU A 75 -20.34 -20.44 -21.34
N PHE A 76 -20.10 -19.56 -20.35
CA PHE A 76 -18.81 -18.90 -20.15
C PHE A 76 -17.68 -19.91 -19.95
N LEU A 77 -17.89 -20.89 -19.09
CA LEU A 77 -16.92 -21.95 -18.81
C LEU A 77 -16.69 -22.86 -20.02
N LYS A 78 -17.75 -23.21 -20.75
CA LYS A 78 -17.68 -24.04 -21.96
C LYS A 78 -16.90 -23.36 -23.08
N GLU A 79 -17.08 -22.07 -23.27
CA GLU A 79 -16.34 -21.30 -24.27
C GLU A 79 -14.88 -21.07 -23.88
N GLY A 80 -14.55 -21.19 -22.59
CA GLY A 80 -13.20 -21.03 -22.07
C GLY A 80 -12.59 -19.65 -22.34
N ILE A 81 -13.41 -18.60 -22.30
CA ILE A 81 -12.99 -17.21 -22.54
C ILE A 81 -11.92 -16.78 -21.52
N LYS A 82 -10.88 -16.10 -22.00
CA LYS A 82 -9.74 -15.63 -21.20
C LYS A 82 -9.56 -14.12 -21.31
N ILE A 83 -9.22 -13.46 -20.20
CA ILE A 83 -8.74 -12.08 -20.20
C ILE A 83 -7.22 -12.10 -20.09
N VAL A 84 -6.53 -11.79 -21.18
CA VAL A 84 -5.07 -11.91 -21.29
C VAL A 84 -4.41 -10.55 -21.23
N HIS A 85 -3.42 -10.41 -20.37
CA HIS A 85 -2.53 -9.27 -20.30
C HIS A 85 -1.22 -9.57 -20.99
N PHE A 86 -0.87 -8.72 -21.95
CA PHE A 86 0.42 -8.69 -22.62
C PHE A 86 1.30 -7.61 -21.97
N PRO A 87 2.25 -7.98 -21.10
CA PRO A 87 3.14 -6.99 -20.49
C PRO A 87 3.88 -6.18 -21.54
N ASN A 88 4.00 -4.87 -21.32
CA ASN A 88 4.76 -3.99 -22.18
C ASN A 88 6.21 -3.94 -21.72
N TYR A 89 7.14 -4.36 -22.59
CA TYR A 89 8.58 -4.40 -22.32
C TYR A 89 9.37 -3.30 -23.06
N GLN A 90 8.72 -2.24 -23.53
CA GLN A 90 9.41 -1.13 -24.20
C GLN A 90 10.32 -0.38 -23.18
N ASN A 91 11.44 0.16 -23.69
CA ASN A 91 12.47 0.90 -22.94
C ASN A 91 13.26 0.07 -21.92
N ILE A 92 13.81 -1.01 -22.37
CA ILE A 92 14.73 -1.82 -21.57
C ILE A 92 16.15 -1.24 -21.73
N PRO A 93 16.78 -0.72 -20.65
CA PRO A 93 17.95 0.14 -20.74
C PRO A 93 19.27 -0.60 -20.99
N SER A 94 19.33 -1.92 -20.91
CA SER A 94 20.57 -2.69 -21.07
C SER A 94 20.38 -4.06 -21.69
N LYS A 95 21.44 -4.57 -22.34
CA LYS A 95 21.50 -5.93 -22.92
C LYS A 95 21.11 -7.02 -21.90
N MET A 96 21.59 -6.90 -20.66
CA MET A 96 21.32 -7.90 -19.60
C MET A 96 19.84 -7.90 -19.22
N VAL A 97 19.21 -6.74 -19.10
CA VAL A 97 17.79 -6.59 -18.79
C VAL A 97 16.94 -7.09 -19.95
N LEU A 98 17.28 -6.73 -21.19
CA LEU A 98 16.61 -7.22 -22.41
C LEU A 98 16.65 -8.76 -22.48
N GLY A 99 17.82 -9.37 -22.32
CA GLY A 99 17.97 -10.82 -22.35
C GLY A 99 17.11 -11.51 -21.28
N ARG A 100 17.05 -10.95 -20.07
CA ARG A 100 16.21 -11.47 -18.98
C ARG A 100 14.71 -11.38 -19.31
N VAL A 101 14.28 -10.28 -19.91
CA VAL A 101 12.87 -10.06 -20.29
C VAL A 101 12.46 -11.01 -21.39
N VAL A 102 13.19 -11.05 -22.52
CA VAL A 102 12.83 -11.85 -23.68
C VAL A 102 12.84 -13.35 -23.36
N ARG A 103 13.77 -13.81 -22.50
CA ARG A 103 13.82 -15.21 -22.04
C ARG A 103 12.71 -15.60 -21.07
N ASN A 104 11.89 -14.65 -20.65
CA ASN A 104 10.78 -14.86 -19.72
C ASN A 104 9.49 -14.16 -20.20
N ILE A 105 9.30 -14.03 -21.52
CA ILE A 105 8.05 -13.54 -22.09
C ILE A 105 6.90 -14.44 -21.63
N LYS A 106 5.88 -13.87 -21.05
CA LYS A 106 4.71 -14.59 -20.56
C LYS A 106 3.45 -13.75 -20.69
N LEU A 107 2.35 -14.43 -20.84
CA LEU A 107 1.02 -13.87 -20.69
C LEU A 107 0.60 -13.94 -19.22
N ILE A 108 -0.27 -13.03 -18.81
CA ILE A 108 -0.89 -13.04 -17.49
C ILE A 108 -2.40 -13.15 -17.71
N ASP A 109 -2.99 -14.21 -17.15
CA ASP A 109 -4.44 -14.42 -17.16
C ASP A 109 -5.07 -13.68 -16.00
N TYR A 110 -6.04 -12.81 -16.28
CA TYR A 110 -6.84 -12.06 -15.32
C TYR A 110 -8.29 -12.50 -15.30
N THR A 111 -8.59 -13.64 -15.89
CA THR A 111 -9.95 -14.19 -15.93
C THR A 111 -10.40 -14.56 -14.53
N VAL A 112 -11.62 -14.18 -14.18
CA VAL A 112 -12.26 -14.57 -12.92
C VAL A 112 -13.02 -15.87 -13.16
N TYR A 113 -12.68 -16.91 -12.41
CA TYR A 113 -13.30 -18.25 -12.52
C TYR A 113 -14.09 -18.65 -11.30
N ALA A 114 -13.95 -17.90 -10.19
CA ALA A 114 -14.54 -18.27 -8.91
C ALA A 114 -15.95 -17.70 -8.76
N GLY A 115 -16.85 -18.49 -8.17
CA GLY A 115 -18.18 -18.10 -7.74
C GLY A 115 -19.20 -18.06 -8.87
N TYR A 116 -20.16 -17.16 -8.74
CA TYR A 116 -21.33 -16.99 -9.61
C TYR A 116 -21.18 -15.74 -10.49
N ASN A 117 -22.01 -15.63 -11.53
CA ASN A 117 -22.05 -14.48 -12.44
C ASN A 117 -20.71 -14.23 -13.14
N LEU A 118 -20.07 -15.29 -13.64
CA LEU A 118 -18.73 -15.25 -14.22
C LEU A 118 -18.64 -14.30 -15.42
N ALA A 119 -19.60 -14.36 -16.32
CA ALA A 119 -19.67 -13.48 -17.48
C ALA A 119 -19.72 -12.00 -17.05
N PHE A 120 -20.56 -11.66 -16.08
CA PHE A 120 -20.66 -10.30 -15.53
C PHE A 120 -19.37 -9.86 -14.84
N LYS A 121 -18.75 -10.69 -13.99
CA LYS A 121 -17.49 -10.39 -13.32
C LYS A 121 -16.39 -10.07 -14.32
N ASN A 122 -16.27 -10.86 -15.37
CA ASN A 122 -15.27 -10.65 -16.42
C ASN A 122 -15.59 -9.41 -17.29
N SER A 123 -16.87 -9.10 -17.54
CA SER A 123 -17.28 -7.84 -18.13
C SER A 123 -16.82 -6.63 -17.28
N CYS A 124 -16.97 -6.70 -15.95
CA CYS A 124 -16.47 -5.67 -15.03
C CYS A 124 -14.95 -5.50 -15.11
N VAL A 125 -14.18 -6.60 -15.23
CA VAL A 125 -12.72 -6.52 -15.43
C VAL A 125 -12.38 -5.79 -16.72
N LEU A 126 -13.09 -6.04 -17.81
CA LEU A 126 -12.90 -5.32 -19.08
C LEU A 126 -13.20 -3.82 -18.95
N ARG A 127 -14.33 -3.49 -18.34
CA ARG A 127 -14.80 -2.10 -18.18
C ARG A 127 -13.96 -1.28 -17.19
N ALA A 128 -13.09 -1.93 -16.40
CA ALA A 128 -12.28 -1.24 -15.39
C ALA A 128 -11.40 -0.10 -15.96
N ASN A 129 -11.05 -0.13 -17.25
CA ASN A 129 -10.34 0.97 -17.91
C ASN A 129 -11.20 2.24 -18.03
N ASP A 130 -12.50 2.09 -18.25
CA ASP A 130 -13.44 3.21 -18.43
C ASP A 130 -13.58 4.01 -17.13
N LEU A 131 -13.26 3.35 -15.99
CA LEU A 131 -13.28 3.93 -14.64
C LEU A 131 -11.88 4.38 -14.18
N ASN A 132 -10.88 4.39 -15.06
CA ASN A 132 -9.47 4.67 -14.73
C ASN A 132 -8.91 3.76 -13.62
N ILE A 133 -9.47 2.56 -13.46
CA ILE A 133 -9.10 1.55 -12.45
C ILE A 133 -8.25 0.47 -13.10
N LYS A 134 -7.22 -0.01 -12.38
CA LYS A 134 -6.36 -1.08 -12.88
C LYS A 134 -7.11 -2.41 -12.95
N LYS A 135 -7.28 -2.99 -14.15
CA LYS A 135 -8.00 -4.26 -14.39
C LYS A 135 -7.56 -5.40 -13.46
N LYS A 136 -6.26 -5.52 -13.18
CA LYS A 136 -5.76 -6.50 -12.21
C LYS A 136 -6.43 -6.38 -10.84
N LYS A 137 -6.59 -5.15 -10.33
CA LYS A 137 -7.18 -4.93 -9.01
C LYS A 137 -8.66 -5.35 -8.97
N ILE A 138 -9.38 -5.15 -10.07
CA ILE A 138 -10.78 -5.59 -10.18
C ILE A 138 -10.85 -7.12 -10.27
N ALA A 139 -10.01 -7.74 -11.10
CA ALA A 139 -9.94 -9.19 -11.20
C ALA A 139 -9.63 -9.85 -9.84
N ASP A 140 -8.62 -9.34 -9.11
CA ASP A 140 -8.25 -9.84 -7.78
C ASP A 140 -9.44 -9.72 -6.78
N LYS A 141 -10.21 -8.62 -6.84
CA LYS A 141 -11.37 -8.41 -5.95
C LYS A 141 -12.56 -9.29 -6.33
N MET A 142 -12.87 -9.37 -7.62
CA MET A 142 -13.95 -10.23 -8.12
C MET A 142 -13.66 -11.72 -7.85
N SER A 143 -12.40 -12.14 -8.00
CA SER A 143 -11.99 -13.50 -7.66
C SER A 143 -12.16 -13.79 -6.19
N TRP A 144 -11.78 -12.85 -5.31
CA TRP A 144 -11.98 -13.03 -3.88
C TRP A 144 -13.47 -13.11 -3.50
N ILE A 145 -14.32 -12.24 -4.06
CA ILE A 145 -15.77 -12.34 -3.84
C ILE A 145 -16.28 -13.71 -4.30
N GLY A 146 -15.81 -14.17 -5.47
CA GLY A 146 -16.15 -15.50 -5.98
C GLY A 146 -15.72 -16.64 -5.05
N GLU A 147 -14.52 -16.59 -4.48
CA GLU A 147 -14.06 -17.57 -3.48
C GLU A 147 -14.97 -17.59 -2.23
N VAL A 148 -15.53 -16.44 -1.84
CA VAL A 148 -16.52 -16.38 -0.75
C VAL A 148 -17.84 -16.99 -1.17
N GLU A 149 -18.34 -16.66 -2.36
CA GLU A 149 -19.57 -17.23 -2.91
C GLU A 149 -19.50 -18.76 -3.02
N GLU A 150 -18.38 -19.33 -3.44
CA GLU A 150 -18.15 -20.77 -3.51
C GLU A 150 -18.22 -21.42 -2.12
N LYS A 151 -17.63 -20.78 -1.11
CA LYS A 151 -17.67 -21.28 0.28
C LYS A 151 -19.08 -21.25 0.87
N GLU A 152 -19.85 -20.22 0.53
CA GLU A 152 -21.25 -20.07 0.96
C GLU A 152 -22.24 -20.84 0.09
N GLY A 153 -21.82 -21.30 -1.09
CA GLY A 153 -22.67 -22.04 -2.04
C GLY A 153 -23.79 -21.20 -2.66
N LYS A 154 -23.66 -19.88 -2.70
CA LYS A 154 -24.69 -18.94 -3.17
C LYS A 154 -24.10 -17.62 -3.66
N PRO A 155 -24.76 -16.90 -4.60
CA PRO A 155 -24.29 -15.62 -5.08
C PRO A 155 -24.29 -14.56 -3.98
N LEU A 156 -23.48 -13.51 -4.14
CA LEU A 156 -23.25 -12.44 -3.14
C LEU A 156 -24.57 -11.84 -2.62
N SER A 157 -25.53 -11.59 -3.49
CA SER A 157 -26.85 -11.03 -3.12
C SER A 157 -27.66 -11.89 -2.15
N LYS A 158 -27.35 -13.18 -2.04
CA LYS A 158 -27.98 -14.13 -1.12
C LYS A 158 -27.16 -14.41 0.13
N ILE A 159 -25.98 -13.81 0.26
CA ILE A 159 -25.11 -13.90 1.43
C ILE A 159 -25.49 -12.76 2.38
N PRO A 160 -25.99 -13.03 3.61
CA PRO A 160 -26.16 -11.99 4.60
C PRO A 160 -24.86 -11.23 4.82
N VAL A 161 -24.94 -9.92 5.02
CA VAL A 161 -23.75 -9.08 5.14
C VAL A 161 -22.87 -9.50 6.32
N GLU A 162 -23.46 -9.98 7.41
CA GLU A 162 -22.76 -10.48 8.60
C GLU A 162 -21.94 -11.74 8.27
N ASP A 163 -22.45 -12.62 7.40
CA ASP A 163 -21.72 -13.80 6.94
C ASP A 163 -20.59 -13.40 5.99
N PHE A 164 -20.86 -12.48 5.07
CA PHE A 164 -19.83 -11.93 4.18
C PHE A 164 -18.69 -11.27 4.96
N CYS A 165 -18.99 -10.53 6.03
CA CYS A 165 -18.01 -9.89 6.90
C CYS A 165 -17.08 -10.88 7.60
N LYS A 166 -17.50 -12.12 7.87
CA LYS A 166 -16.64 -13.15 8.49
C LYS A 166 -15.39 -13.47 7.67
N TYR A 167 -15.44 -13.27 6.35
CA TYR A 167 -14.31 -13.50 5.46
C TYR A 167 -13.33 -12.34 5.39
N PHE A 168 -13.64 -11.22 6.02
CA PHE A 168 -12.74 -10.05 6.05
C PHE A 168 -11.38 -10.36 6.72
N TYR A 169 -11.33 -11.35 7.60
CA TYR A 169 -10.14 -11.73 8.36
C TYR A 169 -9.14 -12.60 7.62
N SER A 170 -9.40 -13.03 6.40
CA SER A 170 -8.38 -13.77 5.66
C SER A 170 -7.16 -12.87 5.43
N GLU A 171 -5.94 -13.43 5.52
CA GLU A 171 -4.68 -12.68 5.30
C GLU A 171 -4.65 -11.91 3.98
N LYS A 172 -5.32 -12.41 2.95
CA LYS A 172 -5.45 -11.75 1.64
C LYS A 172 -6.18 -10.41 1.74
N ILE A 173 -7.16 -10.28 2.62
CA ILE A 173 -8.03 -9.11 2.74
C ILE A 173 -7.34 -7.98 3.49
N ALA A 174 -6.68 -8.26 4.58
CA ALA A 174 -5.96 -7.26 5.37
C ALA A 174 -4.94 -6.49 4.53
N THR A 175 -4.40 -7.12 3.47
CA THR A 175 -3.41 -6.53 2.55
C THR A 175 -3.98 -5.89 1.30
N ALA A 176 -5.19 -6.26 0.88
CA ALA A 176 -5.71 -5.91 -0.45
C ALA A 176 -6.48 -4.59 -0.51
N GLY A 177 -6.74 -3.94 0.63
CA GLY A 177 -7.46 -2.65 0.68
C GLY A 177 -8.94 -2.77 0.28
N PHE A 178 -9.64 -3.75 0.83
CA PHE A 178 -11.06 -4.03 0.59
C PHE A 178 -12.03 -2.99 1.17
N GLN A 179 -11.52 -1.95 1.77
CA GLN A 179 -12.27 -0.76 2.18
C GLN A 179 -12.29 0.33 1.07
N ARG A 180 -11.55 0.11 -0.04
CA ARG A 180 -11.41 1.13 -1.06
C ARG A 180 -12.62 1.16 -1.99
N SER A 181 -12.80 2.31 -2.63
CA SER A 181 -13.87 2.55 -3.60
C SER A 181 -13.96 1.48 -4.70
N GLU A 182 -12.81 0.92 -5.13
CA GLU A 182 -12.79 -0.14 -6.14
C GLU A 182 -13.44 -1.44 -5.67
N PHE A 183 -13.27 -1.82 -4.39
CA PHE A 183 -13.92 -3.00 -3.85
C PHE A 183 -15.43 -2.79 -3.70
N LEU A 184 -15.83 -1.68 -3.13
CA LEU A 184 -17.24 -1.33 -3.00
C LEU A 184 -17.93 -1.21 -4.37
N TRP A 185 -17.21 -0.73 -5.39
CA TRP A 185 -17.71 -0.74 -6.76
C TRP A 185 -17.98 -2.17 -7.26
N CYS A 186 -17.09 -3.13 -6.99
CA CYS A 186 -17.30 -4.55 -7.33
C CYS A 186 -18.52 -5.10 -6.61
N VAL A 187 -18.65 -4.89 -5.29
CA VAL A 187 -19.76 -5.35 -4.47
C VAL A 187 -21.08 -4.76 -4.97
N LYS A 188 -21.16 -3.42 -5.11
CA LYS A 188 -22.37 -2.73 -5.59
C LYS A 188 -22.76 -3.21 -7.00
N GLY A 189 -21.79 -3.43 -7.88
CA GLY A 189 -22.04 -3.93 -9.23
C GLY A 189 -22.67 -5.32 -9.24
N LEU A 190 -22.18 -6.26 -8.41
CA LEU A 190 -22.74 -7.61 -8.29
C LEU A 190 -24.13 -7.59 -7.68
N LEU A 191 -24.33 -6.87 -6.57
CA LEU A 191 -25.64 -6.76 -5.93
C LEU A 191 -26.70 -6.19 -6.89
N LYS A 192 -26.33 -5.15 -7.67
CA LYS A 192 -27.20 -4.55 -8.68
C LYS A 192 -27.48 -5.52 -9.84
N HIS A 193 -26.48 -6.26 -10.31
CA HIS A 193 -26.65 -7.28 -11.35
C HIS A 193 -27.65 -8.36 -10.93
N ASP A 194 -27.61 -8.75 -9.66
CA ASP A 194 -28.51 -9.73 -9.06
C ASP A 194 -29.92 -9.16 -8.73
N GLY A 195 -30.18 -7.91 -9.07
CA GLY A 195 -31.51 -7.28 -8.97
C GLY A 195 -31.85 -6.64 -7.62
N MET A 196 -30.88 -6.41 -6.74
CA MET A 196 -31.09 -5.63 -5.50
C MET A 196 -31.36 -4.17 -5.84
N THR A 197 -32.23 -3.55 -5.07
CA THR A 197 -32.55 -2.12 -5.16
C THR A 197 -31.39 -1.26 -4.65
N GLU A 198 -31.32 0.02 -5.07
CA GLU A 198 -30.27 0.94 -4.60
C GLU A 198 -30.26 1.07 -3.07
N THR A 199 -31.44 1.08 -2.42
CA THR A 199 -31.57 1.14 -0.95
C THR A 199 -30.97 -0.08 -0.28
N GLU A 200 -31.30 -1.29 -0.76
CA GLU A 200 -30.73 -2.54 -0.23
C GLU A 200 -29.20 -2.61 -0.42
N ILE A 201 -28.71 -2.12 -1.55
CA ILE A 201 -27.26 -2.03 -1.84
C ILE A 201 -26.58 -1.07 -0.88
N GLU A 202 -27.16 0.10 -0.60
CA GLU A 202 -26.62 1.06 0.35
C GLU A 202 -26.60 0.47 1.76
N GLU A 203 -27.68 -0.12 2.24
CA GLU A 203 -27.75 -0.77 3.55
C GLU A 203 -26.69 -1.89 3.69
N TYR A 204 -26.56 -2.73 2.66
CA TYR A 204 -25.55 -3.78 2.64
C TYR A 204 -24.13 -3.23 2.72
N THR A 205 -23.81 -2.24 1.90
CA THR A 205 -22.45 -1.67 1.84
C THR A 205 -22.13 -0.85 3.08
N ASP A 206 -23.07 -0.12 3.66
CA ASP A 206 -22.87 0.63 4.90
C ASP A 206 -22.62 -0.29 6.09
N THR A 207 -23.39 -1.38 6.20
CA THR A 207 -23.18 -2.40 7.23
C THR A 207 -21.81 -3.05 7.09
N TYR A 208 -21.40 -3.39 5.86
CA TYR A 208 -20.08 -3.92 5.57
C TYR A 208 -18.96 -2.93 5.98
N ILE A 209 -19.09 -1.64 5.62
CA ILE A 209 -18.10 -0.62 5.97
C ILE A 209 -17.98 -0.47 7.48
N LYS A 210 -19.11 -0.39 8.19
CA LYS A 210 -19.11 -0.28 9.66
C LYS A 210 -18.41 -1.46 10.32
N HIS A 211 -18.69 -2.68 9.86
CA HIS A 211 -18.05 -3.88 10.36
C HIS A 211 -16.54 -3.87 10.12
N VAL A 212 -16.11 -3.58 8.90
CA VAL A 212 -14.69 -3.52 8.51
C VAL A 212 -13.93 -2.47 9.31
N VAL A 213 -14.52 -1.28 9.52
CA VAL A 213 -13.91 -0.21 10.31
C VAL A 213 -13.71 -0.65 11.75
N LYS A 214 -14.75 -1.23 12.37
CA LYS A 214 -14.71 -1.74 13.74
C LYS A 214 -13.59 -2.77 13.91
N GLU A 215 -13.52 -3.76 13.04
CA GLU A 215 -12.55 -4.85 13.13
C GLU A 215 -11.10 -4.39 12.91
N VAL A 216 -10.87 -3.46 11.96
CA VAL A 216 -9.53 -2.89 11.79
C VAL A 216 -9.10 -2.14 13.04
N ALA A 217 -10.04 -1.43 13.67
CA ALA A 217 -9.77 -0.70 14.91
C ALA A 217 -9.46 -1.66 16.06
N GLU A 218 -10.29 -2.69 16.27
CA GLU A 218 -10.08 -3.69 17.33
C GLU A 218 -8.74 -4.41 17.20
N ARG A 219 -8.34 -4.81 15.98
CA ARG A 219 -7.03 -5.46 15.76
C ARG A 219 -5.87 -4.53 15.99
N SER A 220 -5.96 -3.28 15.49
CA SER A 220 -4.89 -2.30 15.71
C SER A 220 -4.69 -2.04 17.21
N ASN A 221 -5.75 -2.06 18.00
CA ASN A 221 -5.70 -1.83 19.43
C ASN A 221 -5.24 -3.09 20.20
N ALA A 222 -5.69 -4.30 19.83
CA ALA A 222 -5.24 -5.54 20.46
C ALA A 222 -3.73 -5.78 20.31
N GLU A 223 -3.13 -5.37 19.18
CA GLU A 223 -1.67 -5.41 19.00
C GLU A 223 -0.95 -4.36 19.86
N LEU A 224 -1.63 -3.30 20.31
CA LEU A 224 -1.08 -2.19 21.10
C LEU A 224 -1.37 -2.32 22.61
N GLU A 225 -2.33 -3.13 23.03
CA GLU A 225 -2.71 -3.31 24.44
C GLU A 225 -1.64 -3.96 25.34
N SER A 226 -0.53 -4.42 24.79
CA SER A 226 0.61 -4.88 25.56
C SER A 226 1.49 -3.69 25.99
N SER A 227 1.07 -2.92 27.00
CA SER A 227 1.87 -2.09 27.94
C SER A 227 3.08 -1.27 27.40
N GLN A 228 3.16 -0.90 26.13
CA GLN A 228 4.33 -0.21 25.60
C GLN A 228 4.07 1.30 25.45
N THR A 229 5.02 2.09 25.95
CA THR A 229 5.10 3.52 25.67
C THR A 229 5.87 3.75 24.36
N LEU A 230 5.69 4.89 23.73
CA LEU A 230 6.49 5.28 22.54
C LEU A 230 7.99 5.28 22.86
N TYR A 231 8.37 5.76 24.04
CA TYR A 231 9.78 5.77 24.47
C TYR A 231 10.31 4.38 24.80
N GLY A 232 9.48 3.50 25.35
CA GLY A 232 9.82 2.10 25.57
C GLY A 232 10.12 1.38 24.26
N GLU A 233 9.30 1.62 23.24
CA GLU A 233 9.51 1.04 21.91
C GLU A 233 10.78 1.59 21.23
N ILE A 234 11.06 2.90 21.35
CA ILE A 234 12.31 3.49 20.88
C ILE A 234 13.53 2.83 21.53
N ASN A 235 13.52 2.64 22.85
CA ASN A 235 14.61 2.00 23.57
C ASN A 235 14.81 0.54 23.12
N LYS A 236 13.74 -0.20 22.87
CA LYS A 236 13.77 -1.54 22.29
C LYS A 236 14.43 -1.56 20.92
N VAL A 237 14.07 -0.61 20.04
CA VAL A 237 14.69 -0.46 18.72
C VAL A 237 16.18 -0.18 18.84
N LEU A 238 16.58 0.72 19.75
CA LEU A 238 17.99 1.07 19.97
C LEU A 238 18.81 -0.11 20.52
N GLY A 239 18.18 -1.02 21.26
CA GLY A 239 18.78 -2.28 21.73
C GLY A 239 18.81 -3.40 20.68
N THR A 240 18.08 -3.27 19.58
CA THR A 240 17.94 -4.32 18.55
C THR A 240 19.04 -4.22 17.49
N VAL A 241 19.60 -5.36 17.09
CA VAL A 241 20.63 -5.44 16.05
C VAL A 241 20.01 -5.80 14.71
N TYR A 242 19.90 -4.82 13.80
CA TYR A 242 19.35 -4.97 12.45
C TYR A 242 20.38 -5.38 11.38
N SER A 243 21.66 -5.23 11.67
CA SER A 243 22.75 -5.63 10.76
C SER A 243 23.88 -6.22 11.58
N ARG A 244 24.20 -7.49 11.33
CA ARG A 244 25.25 -8.24 12.07
C ARG A 244 26.56 -8.23 11.29
N GLY A 245 27.69 -7.99 11.99
CA GLY A 245 29.02 -8.03 11.44
C GLY A 245 29.99 -7.10 12.19
N LYS A 246 31.30 -7.36 12.06
CA LYS A 246 32.35 -6.60 12.76
C LYS A 246 32.89 -5.39 11.95
N SER A 247 32.62 -5.36 10.64
CA SER A 247 33.15 -4.28 9.79
C SER A 247 32.44 -2.94 10.04
N PHE A 248 33.10 -1.85 9.69
CA PHE A 248 32.54 -0.50 9.74
C PHE A 248 31.20 -0.40 9.01
N LYS A 249 31.06 -1.03 7.84
CA LYS A 249 29.83 -1.05 7.05
C LYS A 249 28.63 -1.56 7.82
N TYR A 250 28.80 -2.66 8.58
CA TYR A 250 27.70 -3.22 9.37
C TYR A 250 27.35 -2.35 10.56
N ARG A 251 28.32 -1.80 11.26
CA ARG A 251 28.09 -0.88 12.39
C ARG A 251 27.37 0.39 11.93
N PHE A 252 27.82 0.99 10.84
CA PHE A 252 27.19 2.13 10.21
C PHE A 252 25.74 1.82 9.80
N THR A 253 25.50 0.71 9.09
CA THR A 253 24.15 0.31 8.63
C THR A 253 23.23 0.07 9.82
N ASN A 254 23.71 -0.57 10.89
CA ASN A 254 22.92 -0.81 12.10
C ASN A 254 22.52 0.49 12.79
N ALA A 255 23.47 1.39 13.03
CA ALA A 255 23.21 2.69 13.65
C ALA A 255 22.23 3.54 12.79
N ARG A 256 22.44 3.58 11.49
CA ARG A 256 21.54 4.25 10.54
C ARG A 256 20.12 3.71 10.60
N ASP A 257 19.97 2.40 10.52
CA ASP A 257 18.65 1.75 10.46
C ASP A 257 17.90 1.93 11.79
N GLN A 258 18.60 1.88 12.94
CA GLN A 258 18.02 2.21 14.24
C GLN A 258 17.51 3.64 14.28
N VAL A 259 18.33 4.62 13.82
CA VAL A 259 17.93 6.04 13.76
C VAL A 259 16.71 6.23 12.86
N ILE A 260 16.70 5.62 11.67
CA ILE A 260 15.56 5.71 10.73
C ILE A 260 14.28 5.16 11.37
N ILE A 261 14.32 3.96 11.95
CA ILE A 261 13.16 3.33 12.57
C ILE A 261 12.62 4.19 13.71
N CYS A 262 13.49 4.70 14.58
CA CYS A 262 13.09 5.58 15.67
C CYS A 262 12.49 6.91 15.18
N LEU A 263 13.05 7.53 14.15
CA LEU A 263 12.50 8.77 13.58
C LEU A 263 11.10 8.54 12.97
N VAL A 264 10.87 7.39 12.34
CA VAL A 264 9.54 7.05 11.82
C VAL A 264 8.54 6.81 12.95
N LEU A 265 8.95 6.14 14.03
CA LEU A 265 8.11 5.99 15.23
C LEU A 265 7.75 7.35 15.84
N LEU A 266 8.64 8.32 15.81
CA LEU A 266 8.40 9.69 16.30
C LEU A 266 7.59 10.56 15.34
N GLY A 267 7.29 10.06 14.12
CA GLY A 267 6.43 10.73 13.17
C GLY A 267 7.10 11.34 11.95
N VAL A 268 8.41 11.12 11.73
CA VAL A 268 9.03 11.48 10.44
C VAL A 268 8.47 10.58 9.35
N THR A 269 7.84 11.15 8.35
CA THR A 269 7.32 10.38 7.22
C THR A 269 8.43 9.98 6.26
N ILE A 270 8.21 8.91 5.48
CA ILE A 270 9.26 8.34 4.62
C ILE A 270 9.80 9.33 3.60
N ASP A 271 8.93 10.18 3.06
CA ASP A 271 9.29 11.23 2.10
C ASP A 271 9.99 12.42 2.75
N GLU A 272 9.83 12.65 4.05
CA GLU A 272 10.48 13.74 4.77
C GLU A 272 11.98 13.51 5.01
N PHE A 273 12.45 12.27 4.94
CA PHE A 273 13.89 12.00 5.10
C PHE A 273 14.77 12.74 4.09
N GLN A 274 14.23 13.07 2.92
CA GLN A 274 14.94 13.88 1.93
C GLN A 274 15.13 15.36 2.34
N TYR A 275 14.37 15.83 3.31
CA TYR A 275 14.43 17.22 3.80
C TYR A 275 15.22 17.37 5.10
N LEU A 276 15.62 16.25 5.75
CA LEU A 276 16.41 16.29 6.96
C LEU A 276 17.87 16.68 6.67
N ASN A 277 18.34 17.74 7.28
CA ASN A 277 19.70 18.24 7.11
C ASN A 277 20.46 18.23 8.44
N GLU A 278 21.78 18.10 8.36
CA GLU A 278 22.68 18.13 9.52
C GLU A 278 22.57 19.43 10.31
N LYS A 279 22.29 20.55 9.62
CA LYS A 279 22.07 21.86 10.26
C LYS A 279 20.89 21.87 11.21
N ASP A 280 19.86 21.05 10.97
CA ASP A 280 18.68 20.96 11.84
C ASP A 280 19.01 20.22 13.13
N PHE A 281 19.89 19.22 13.07
CA PHE A 281 20.45 18.53 14.22
C PHE A 281 21.45 19.38 15.00
N ASN A 282 22.18 20.26 14.30
CA ASN A 282 23.13 21.18 14.91
C ASN A 282 22.51 22.52 15.38
N SER A 283 21.20 22.69 15.23
CA SER A 283 20.47 23.86 15.69
C SER A 283 20.56 24.03 17.21
N LYS A 284 20.40 25.27 17.69
CA LYS A 284 20.37 25.56 19.13
C LYS A 284 19.23 24.78 19.81
N ASP A 285 18.04 24.81 19.20
CA ASP A 285 16.85 24.11 19.75
C ASP A 285 17.08 22.62 19.89
N PHE A 286 17.76 21.98 18.94
CA PHE A 286 18.08 20.57 19.09
C PHE A 286 19.11 20.31 20.18
N LYS A 287 20.16 21.14 20.27
CA LYS A 287 21.20 20.97 21.28
C LYS A 287 20.70 21.19 22.69
N ASP A 288 19.92 22.23 22.90
CA ASP A 288 19.41 22.62 24.21
C ASP A 288 18.18 21.77 24.60
N ASN A 289 17.21 21.66 23.73
CA ASN A 289 15.89 21.10 24.03
C ASN A 289 15.59 19.74 23.40
N GLY A 290 16.47 19.21 22.55
CA GLY A 290 16.23 17.94 21.84
C GLY A 290 15.15 18.05 20.75
N VAL A 291 14.82 19.25 20.26
CA VAL A 291 13.75 19.48 19.28
C VAL A 291 14.30 19.48 17.87
N LEU A 292 13.87 18.52 17.06
CA LEU A 292 14.21 18.43 15.64
C LEU A 292 13.13 19.10 14.79
N THR A 293 13.56 20.03 13.91
CA THR A 293 12.66 20.72 12.96
C THR A 293 12.60 19.97 11.64
N ILE A 294 11.40 19.64 11.20
CA ILE A 294 11.12 19.02 9.91
C ILE A 294 10.47 20.07 9.01
N ARG A 295 11.09 20.36 7.86
CA ARG A 295 10.59 21.30 6.85
C ARG A 295 10.09 20.54 5.64
N ASN A 296 8.77 20.29 5.61
CA ASN A 296 8.14 19.63 4.48
C ASN A 296 7.46 20.68 3.58
N PRO A 297 7.86 20.85 2.31
CA PRO A 297 7.26 21.85 1.43
C PRO A 297 5.76 21.68 1.20
N LYS A 298 5.24 20.46 1.38
CA LYS A 298 3.82 20.13 1.16
C LYS A 298 2.97 20.20 2.43
N MET A 299 3.56 19.83 3.56
CA MET A 299 2.85 19.66 4.83
C MET A 299 3.20 20.74 5.86
N GLY A 300 4.05 21.69 5.50
CA GLY A 300 4.50 22.76 6.39
C GLY A 300 5.68 22.38 7.27
N THR A 301 6.05 23.28 8.19
CA THR A 301 7.14 23.09 9.14
C THR A 301 6.57 22.64 10.48
N ARG A 302 7.13 21.56 11.04
CA ARG A 302 6.77 21.04 12.36
C ARG A 302 8.00 20.61 13.14
N THR A 303 7.83 20.43 14.43
CA THR A 303 8.89 20.00 15.33
C THR A 303 8.55 18.66 15.96
N ILE A 304 9.56 17.87 16.26
CA ILE A 304 9.45 16.65 17.07
C ILE A 304 10.50 16.65 18.18
N GLU A 305 10.10 16.19 19.34
CA GLU A 305 11.00 15.97 20.44
C GLU A 305 11.74 14.64 20.28
N ILE A 306 13.06 14.69 20.46
CA ILE A 306 13.95 13.54 20.32
C ILE A 306 14.38 13.08 21.69
N PRO A 307 14.05 11.86 22.12
CA PRO A 307 14.47 11.31 23.40
C PRO A 307 16.01 11.31 23.53
N LEU A 308 16.50 11.45 24.76
CA LEU A 308 17.94 11.48 25.01
C LEU A 308 18.66 10.24 24.48
N SER A 309 18.08 9.06 24.63
CA SER A 309 18.64 7.80 24.11
C SER A 309 18.83 7.83 22.59
N LEU A 310 17.85 8.35 21.85
CA LEU A 310 17.95 8.51 20.41
C LEU A 310 18.94 9.64 20.03
N LYS A 311 18.96 10.74 20.77
CA LYS A 311 19.93 11.83 20.57
C LYS A 311 21.37 11.31 20.68
N LEU A 312 21.68 10.48 21.67
CA LEU A 312 22.99 9.82 21.83
C LEU A 312 23.29 8.90 20.63
N LYS A 313 22.33 8.12 20.18
CA LYS A 313 22.49 7.24 19.01
C LYS A 313 22.70 8.04 17.72
N MET A 314 22.01 9.16 17.55
CA MET A 314 22.20 10.07 16.40
C MET A 314 23.62 10.66 16.42
N ASN A 315 24.16 11.04 17.58
CA ASN A 315 25.54 11.50 17.70
C ASN A 315 26.54 10.39 17.31
N GLU A 316 26.32 9.16 17.76
CA GLU A 316 27.13 8.00 17.35
C GLU A 316 27.11 7.83 15.82
N TYR A 317 25.91 7.83 15.24
CA TYR A 317 25.72 7.71 13.79
C TYR A 317 26.42 8.84 13.02
N LEU A 318 26.23 10.10 13.41
CA LEU A 318 26.85 11.26 12.78
C LEU A 318 28.37 11.22 12.89
N GLY A 319 28.92 10.76 14.01
CA GLY A 319 30.36 10.54 14.16
C GLY A 319 30.94 9.57 13.12
N MET A 320 30.13 8.62 12.63
CA MET A 320 30.52 7.72 11.54
C MET A 320 30.44 8.37 10.15
N VAL A 321 29.60 9.40 9.99
CA VAL A 321 29.29 10.04 8.69
C VAL A 321 30.12 11.30 8.44
N HIS A 322 30.48 12.06 9.47
CA HIS A 322 31.06 13.41 9.40
C HIS A 322 32.26 13.59 8.46
N THR A 323 32.97 12.53 8.15
CA THR A 323 34.11 12.62 7.22
C THR A 323 33.76 12.30 5.78
N LYS A 324 32.47 11.99 5.47
CA LYS A 324 32.10 11.34 4.21
C LYS A 324 30.85 11.89 3.50
N SER A 325 30.05 12.75 4.15
CA SER A 325 28.85 13.35 3.51
C SER A 325 29.21 14.71 2.92
N SER A 326 28.95 14.93 1.63
CA SER A 326 29.25 16.16 0.91
C SER A 326 28.06 17.11 0.74
N ASP A 327 26.80 16.66 1.03
CA ASP A 327 25.58 17.41 0.72
C ASP A 327 24.80 17.92 1.94
N GLY A 328 25.38 17.79 3.15
CA GLY A 328 24.74 18.23 4.40
C GLY A 328 23.49 17.44 4.80
N SER A 329 23.28 16.25 4.24
CA SER A 329 22.17 15.37 4.61
C SER A 329 22.35 14.80 6.00
N LEU A 330 21.28 14.83 6.81
CA LEU A 330 21.28 14.21 8.13
C LEU A 330 21.39 12.68 8.02
N ILE A 331 20.60 12.07 7.15
CA ILE A 331 20.60 10.62 6.93
C ILE A 331 21.12 10.30 5.53
N VAL A 332 22.14 9.44 5.48
CA VAL A 332 22.81 9.11 4.22
C VAL A 332 22.66 7.63 3.85
N GLY A 333 22.60 7.40 2.54
CA GLY A 333 22.74 6.09 1.91
C GLY A 333 24.14 5.90 1.34
N VAL A 334 24.49 4.67 0.98
CA VAL A 334 25.74 4.33 0.29
C VAL A 334 25.41 3.98 -1.16
N ARG A 335 26.07 4.65 -2.12
CA ARG A 335 26.04 4.22 -3.52
C ARG A 335 26.97 3.01 -3.70
N ALA A 336 26.42 1.95 -4.26
CA ALA A 336 27.16 0.69 -4.46
C ALA A 336 28.30 0.77 -5.48
N VAL A 337 28.33 1.82 -6.33
CA VAL A 337 29.30 1.96 -7.44
C VAL A 337 30.64 2.52 -6.99
N ASN A 338 30.64 3.40 -5.97
CA ASN A 338 31.84 4.15 -5.56
C ASN A 338 31.97 4.34 -4.04
N ASP A 339 31.16 3.64 -3.24
CA ASP A 339 31.06 3.78 -1.78
C ASP A 339 30.82 5.25 -1.32
N GLU A 340 30.20 6.07 -2.18
CA GLU A 340 29.90 7.46 -1.89
C GLU A 340 28.67 7.57 -0.97
N TYR A 341 28.81 8.41 0.05
CA TYR A 341 27.70 8.74 0.97
C TYR A 341 26.87 9.88 0.39
N VAL A 342 25.62 9.56 0.05
CA VAL A 342 24.66 10.50 -0.54
C VAL A 342 23.38 10.50 0.27
N ARG A 343 22.56 11.53 0.07
CA ARG A 343 21.23 11.61 0.67
C ARG A 343 20.46 10.30 0.50
N ILE A 344 19.85 9.84 1.57
CA ILE A 344 19.08 8.61 1.55
C ILE A 344 17.88 8.72 0.62
N THR A 345 17.57 7.65 -0.11
CA THR A 345 16.38 7.57 -0.95
C THR A 345 15.21 6.98 -0.17
N GLU A 346 13.97 7.32 -0.56
CA GLU A 346 12.76 6.70 0.03
C GLU A 346 12.81 5.17 0.01
N ARG A 347 13.35 4.57 -1.04
CA ARG A 347 13.50 3.12 -1.14
C ARG A 347 14.41 2.57 -0.03
N GLN A 348 15.52 3.24 0.26
CA GLN A 348 16.43 2.83 1.32
C GLN A 348 15.80 3.01 2.70
N VAL A 349 15.04 4.07 2.91
CA VAL A 349 14.24 4.26 4.14
C VAL A 349 13.24 3.13 4.31
N ARG A 350 12.46 2.80 3.27
CA ARG A 350 11.51 1.66 3.31
C ARG A 350 12.19 0.34 3.67
N VAL A 351 13.36 0.06 3.08
CA VAL A 351 14.14 -1.14 3.40
C VAL A 351 14.60 -1.17 4.84
N ALA A 352 15.02 -0.03 5.41
CA ALA A 352 15.40 0.06 6.82
C ALA A 352 14.20 -0.17 7.75
N VAL A 353 13.08 0.49 7.46
CA VAL A 353 11.83 0.39 8.23
C VAL A 353 11.29 -1.05 8.26
N MET A 354 11.31 -1.74 7.12
CA MET A 354 10.83 -3.14 7.03
C MET A 354 11.66 -4.15 7.85
N LYS A 355 12.81 -3.74 8.38
CA LYS A 355 13.61 -4.57 9.31
C LYS A 355 13.08 -4.53 10.76
N TYR A 356 12.18 -3.61 11.07
CA TYR A 356 11.62 -3.47 12.42
C TYR A 356 10.91 -4.75 12.87
N ASP A 357 10.06 -5.31 12.01
CA ASP A 357 9.33 -6.56 12.24
C ASP A 357 9.12 -7.29 10.91
N ASP A 358 9.44 -8.58 10.86
CA ASP A 358 9.25 -9.45 9.69
C ASP A 358 7.78 -9.60 9.28
N LYS A 359 6.85 -9.34 10.20
CA LYS A 359 5.40 -9.37 9.95
C LYS A 359 4.87 -8.09 9.30
N MET A 360 5.65 -7.00 9.29
CA MET A 360 5.24 -5.76 8.65
C MET A 360 5.07 -5.95 7.14
N LYS A 361 3.93 -5.52 6.62
CA LYS A 361 3.61 -5.62 5.19
C LYS A 361 3.92 -4.34 4.43
N LYS A 362 3.90 -3.19 5.11
CA LYS A 362 4.16 -1.86 4.53
C LYS A 362 4.98 -1.02 5.49
N ALA A 363 5.86 -0.20 4.96
CA ALA A 363 6.63 0.73 5.77
C ALA A 363 5.77 1.76 6.51
N THR A 364 4.56 2.05 6.01
CA THR A 364 3.58 2.93 6.66
C THR A 364 2.97 2.32 7.93
N ASP A 365 3.09 1.00 8.13
CA ASP A 365 2.58 0.33 9.32
C ASP A 365 3.37 0.79 10.56
N LEU A 366 4.67 1.03 10.43
CA LEU A 366 5.49 1.58 11.52
C LEU A 366 5.07 3.00 11.92
N THR A 367 4.77 3.86 10.94
CA THR A 367 4.22 5.20 11.20
C THR A 367 2.89 5.10 11.97
N GLN A 368 2.06 4.13 11.63
CA GLN A 368 0.81 3.87 12.34
C GLN A 368 1.04 3.41 13.78
N ILE A 369 1.99 2.50 14.01
CA ILE A 369 2.38 2.04 15.35
C ILE A 369 2.84 3.24 16.19
N GLY A 370 3.79 4.03 15.68
CA GLY A 370 4.29 5.22 16.39
C GLY A 370 3.18 6.22 16.71
N ARG A 371 2.27 6.47 15.76
CA ARG A 371 1.14 7.37 15.96
C ARG A 371 0.22 6.92 17.09
N MET A 372 -0.12 5.64 17.13
CA MET A 372 -1.00 5.12 18.17
C MET A 372 -0.33 5.09 19.53
N LEU A 373 0.95 4.68 19.62
CA LEU A 373 1.70 4.74 20.86
C LEU A 373 1.78 6.17 21.41
N ASN A 374 2.07 7.15 20.54
CA ASN A 374 2.07 8.56 20.95
C ASN A 374 0.69 9.02 21.44
N PHE A 375 -0.38 8.64 20.73
CA PHE A 375 -1.74 8.99 21.15
C PHE A 375 -2.09 8.39 22.52
N MET A 376 -1.73 7.12 22.73
CA MET A 376 -1.95 6.45 24.02
C MET A 376 -1.15 7.09 25.15
N ASP A 377 0.07 7.55 24.90
CA ASP A 377 0.85 8.28 25.91
C ASP A 377 0.17 9.61 26.27
N VAL A 378 -0.27 10.40 25.28
CA VAL A 378 -0.98 11.67 25.49
C VAL A 378 -2.31 11.46 26.24
N VAL A 379 -3.07 10.40 25.91
CA VAL A 379 -4.33 10.11 26.65
C VAL A 379 -4.05 9.65 28.08
N ARG A 380 -2.95 8.93 28.34
CA ARG A 380 -2.54 8.58 29.72
C ARG A 380 -2.16 9.81 30.52
N GLU A 381 -1.39 10.74 29.94
CA GLU A 381 -1.04 12.01 30.55
C GLU A 381 -2.31 12.81 30.92
N TYR A 382 -3.27 12.86 29.97
CA TYR A 382 -4.59 13.50 30.23
C TYR A 382 -5.34 12.83 31.39
N GLU A 383 -5.38 11.47 31.42
CA GLU A 383 -6.04 10.70 32.49
C GLU A 383 -5.37 10.91 33.85
N GLU A 384 -4.04 11.02 33.87
CA GLU A 384 -3.29 11.33 35.11
C GLU A 384 -3.59 12.74 35.64
N GLU A 385 -3.77 13.73 34.74
CA GLU A 385 -4.08 15.11 35.09
C GLU A 385 -5.55 15.31 35.52
N HIS A 386 -6.49 14.63 34.87
CA HIS A 386 -7.92 14.85 35.05
C HIS A 386 -8.66 13.74 35.80
N GLY A 387 -7.99 12.62 36.10
CA GLY A 387 -8.57 11.48 36.79
C GLY A 387 -9.48 10.59 35.93
N GLU A 388 -9.71 10.94 34.69
CA GLU A 388 -10.52 10.16 33.72
C GLU A 388 -10.06 10.38 32.28
N LYS A 389 -10.35 9.40 31.41
CA LYS A 389 -10.09 9.54 29.99
C LYS A 389 -10.99 10.63 29.34
N PRO A 390 -10.52 11.27 28.26
CA PRO A 390 -11.37 12.20 27.49
C PRO A 390 -12.67 11.51 27.10
N LYS A 391 -13.81 12.15 27.45
CA LYS A 391 -15.17 11.64 27.15
C LYS A 391 -15.90 12.58 26.22
N GLY A 392 -16.77 12.04 25.38
CA GLY A 392 -17.67 12.82 24.55
C GLY A 392 -17.62 12.45 23.07
N ASP A 393 -18.54 13.01 22.30
CA ASP A 393 -18.44 12.94 20.84
C ASP A 393 -17.29 13.86 20.42
N TYR A 394 -16.27 13.29 19.76
CA TYR A 394 -15.08 14.05 19.40
C TYR A 394 -15.36 15.22 18.43
N PHE A 395 -16.52 15.24 17.76
CA PHE A 395 -16.95 16.37 16.94
C PHE A 395 -17.58 17.51 17.77
N GLU A 396 -18.18 17.19 18.90
CA GLU A 396 -18.80 18.14 19.81
C GLU A 396 -17.82 18.63 20.87
N ASP A 397 -16.80 17.82 21.19
CA ASP A 397 -15.79 18.13 22.18
C ASP A 397 -14.50 18.62 21.50
N LYS A 398 -14.21 19.90 21.69
CA LYS A 398 -13.03 20.54 21.11
C LYS A 398 -11.71 19.94 21.60
N GLU A 399 -11.61 19.53 22.86
CA GLU A 399 -10.38 18.94 23.42
C GLU A 399 -10.05 17.61 22.75
N ASN A 400 -11.05 16.73 22.58
CA ASN A 400 -10.88 15.46 21.89
C ASN A 400 -10.46 15.66 20.42
N LEU A 401 -11.09 16.64 19.76
CA LEU A 401 -10.74 16.98 18.38
C LEU A 401 -9.31 17.52 18.30
N ASP A 402 -8.89 18.36 19.24
CA ASP A 402 -7.53 18.91 19.29
C ASP A 402 -6.49 17.82 19.56
N LEU A 403 -6.74 16.86 20.47
CA LEU A 403 -5.86 15.73 20.73
C LEU A 403 -5.61 14.90 19.46
N ILE A 404 -6.70 14.57 18.74
CA ILE A 404 -6.63 13.79 17.52
C ILE A 404 -5.92 14.55 16.39
N THR A 405 -6.28 15.82 16.19
CA THR A 405 -5.70 16.64 15.12
C THR A 405 -4.23 16.93 15.36
N ASN A 406 -3.82 17.19 16.61
CA ASN A 406 -2.43 17.40 16.97
C ASN A 406 -1.60 16.11 16.76
N ASN A 407 -2.15 14.96 17.15
CA ASN A 407 -1.52 13.68 16.85
C ASN A 407 -1.37 13.45 15.34
N MET A 408 -2.41 13.71 14.53
CA MET A 408 -2.35 13.59 13.09
C MET A 408 -1.36 14.57 12.43
N ARG A 409 -1.29 15.82 12.90
CA ARG A 409 -0.29 16.82 12.46
C ARG A 409 1.12 16.37 12.79
N ARG A 410 1.34 15.88 14.01
CA ARG A 410 2.66 15.33 14.43
C ARG A 410 3.16 14.25 13.47
N TYR A 411 2.27 13.46 12.90
CA TYR A 411 2.61 12.38 11.96
C TYR A 411 2.46 12.76 10.48
N GLY A 412 2.39 14.07 10.17
CA GLY A 412 2.36 14.59 8.80
C GLY A 412 1.13 14.15 8.00
N MET A 413 0.01 13.88 8.66
CA MET A 413 -1.26 13.51 8.02
C MET A 413 -2.14 14.72 7.74
N LEU A 414 -1.93 15.81 8.45
CA LEU A 414 -2.55 17.12 8.25
C LEU A 414 -1.46 18.17 8.11
N HIS A 415 -1.79 19.30 7.46
CA HIS A 415 -0.87 20.41 7.33
C HIS A 415 -0.52 20.97 8.73
N ALA A 416 0.76 21.26 8.98
CA ALA A 416 1.23 21.68 10.30
C ALA A 416 0.56 22.98 10.79
N ASP A 417 0.44 23.96 9.88
CA ASP A 417 -0.03 25.31 10.20
C ASP A 417 -1.39 25.65 9.54
N GLY A 418 -2.05 24.64 8.92
CA GLY A 418 -3.26 24.83 8.15
C GLY A 418 -4.53 24.89 9.01
N PHE A 419 -5.55 25.68 8.55
CA PHE A 419 -6.91 25.52 9.01
C PHE A 419 -7.46 24.16 8.59
N ILE A 420 -8.28 23.55 9.44
CA ILE A 420 -8.94 22.30 9.12
C ILE A 420 -10.03 22.58 8.08
N THR A 421 -9.88 22.04 6.89
CA THR A 421 -10.86 22.13 5.80
C THR A 421 -11.99 21.11 5.98
N VAL A 422 -13.05 21.23 5.18
CA VAL A 422 -14.14 20.24 5.16
C VAL A 422 -13.63 18.83 4.74
N ASP A 423 -12.66 18.77 3.85
CA ASP A 423 -12.07 17.49 3.43
C ASP A 423 -11.16 16.92 4.53
N ASP A 424 -10.42 17.76 5.25
CA ASP A 424 -9.68 17.35 6.44
C ASP A 424 -10.62 16.80 7.52
N MET A 425 -11.78 17.43 7.74
CA MET A 425 -12.75 16.93 8.72
C MET A 425 -13.27 15.54 8.36
N LYS A 426 -13.61 15.29 7.09
CA LYS A 426 -13.99 13.94 6.61
C LYS A 426 -12.86 12.94 6.81
N PHE A 427 -11.63 13.35 6.55
CA PHE A 427 -10.45 12.50 6.74
C PHE A 427 -10.21 12.22 8.23
N ILE A 428 -10.32 13.23 9.12
CA ILE A 428 -10.22 13.07 10.56
C ILE A 428 -11.30 12.10 11.06
N GLN A 429 -12.54 12.25 10.60
CA GLN A 429 -13.64 11.36 10.95
C GLN A 429 -13.34 9.90 10.57
N LEU A 430 -12.85 9.67 9.36
CA LEU A 430 -12.45 8.34 8.92
C LEU A 430 -11.34 7.76 9.80
N GLN A 431 -10.32 8.55 10.15
CA GLN A 431 -9.21 8.12 11.01
C GLN A 431 -9.67 7.87 12.44
N TYR A 432 -10.59 8.72 12.97
CA TYR A 432 -11.17 8.54 14.29
C TYR A 432 -11.85 7.20 14.42
N HIS A 433 -12.82 6.91 13.57
CA HIS A 433 -13.54 5.62 13.60
C HIS A 433 -12.61 4.41 13.41
N LYS A 434 -11.55 4.60 12.64
CA LYS A 434 -10.63 3.51 12.32
C LYS A 434 -9.64 3.19 13.44
N PHE A 435 -9.20 4.18 14.20
CA PHE A 435 -8.06 4.02 15.10
C PHE A 435 -8.26 4.58 16.51
N TYR A 436 -8.97 5.68 16.68
CA TYR A 436 -9.01 6.42 17.97
C TYR A 436 -10.23 6.07 18.82
N ALA A 437 -11.39 5.83 18.21
CA ALA A 437 -12.67 5.66 18.91
C ALA A 437 -12.64 4.54 19.96
N ASN A 438 -12.07 3.41 19.63
CA ASN A 438 -12.00 2.26 20.56
C ASN A 438 -11.12 2.54 21.76
N TYR A 439 -10.05 3.32 21.58
CA TYR A 439 -9.15 3.66 22.67
C TYR A 439 -9.78 4.67 23.65
N LEU A 440 -10.55 5.61 23.14
CA LEU A 440 -11.28 6.58 23.95
C LEU A 440 -12.55 5.99 24.62
N GLY A 441 -12.91 4.74 24.29
CA GLY A 441 -14.08 4.07 24.84
C GLY A 441 -15.41 4.65 24.35
N THR A 442 -15.40 5.46 23.29
CA THR A 442 -16.60 6.00 22.69
C THR A 442 -17.31 4.90 21.88
N ARG A 443 -18.60 4.67 22.16
CA ARG A 443 -19.40 3.76 21.34
C ARG A 443 -19.52 4.35 19.94
N VAL A 444 -19.02 3.63 18.95
CA VAL A 444 -19.28 3.93 17.54
C VAL A 444 -20.74 3.58 17.29
N HIS A 445 -21.60 4.60 17.16
CA HIS A 445 -22.99 4.46 16.74
C HIS A 445 -23.08 4.42 15.22
#